data_e6fbfb80b437a5765354f52c1a5f3322
#
_entry.id   e6fbfb80b437a5765354f52c1a5f3322
#
_cell.length_a   1.000
_cell.length_b   1.000
_cell.length_c   1.000
_cell.angle_alpha   90.00
_cell.angle_beta   90.00
_cell.angle_gamma   90.00
#
_symmetry.space_group_name_H-M   'P 1'
#
loop_
_entity.id
_entity.type
_entity.pdbx_description
1 polymer ?
#
loop_
_entity_poly.entity_id
_entity_poly.type
_entity_poly.pdbx_seq_one_letter_code
_entity_poly.pdbx_strand_id
1 'polypeptide(L)'
;TLNPNRKAALKVTFAPGGKIYNIGYFGVPVKEGDQYRLYFFAESDTDAVITAALESEEGTDLGNCELSVHKDSDYQRYDCELTGGGTDFKGRISLTCDRVCTITLGFISLMPAKTFKGHGLREDLAMALKNTNAKFIRFPGGCVVEGINEQNALRFSRTIGPVWERPGAQLMWHY
;
A
#
# COMPACT_ATOMS: atom_id res chain seq x y z
N THR A 1 16.50 -2.67 -6.80
CA THR A 1 15.51 -3.09 -5.76
C THR A 1 15.60 -2.17 -4.56
N LEU A 2 14.47 -1.88 -3.91
CA LEU A 2 14.38 -0.94 -2.78
C LEU A 2 15.33 -1.30 -1.63
N ASN A 3 15.43 -2.58 -1.30
CA ASN A 3 16.35 -3.10 -0.29
C ASN A 3 16.54 -4.62 -0.46
N PRO A 4 17.47 -5.26 0.23
CA PRO A 4 17.76 -6.69 0.08
C PRO A 4 16.56 -7.63 0.32
N ASN A 5 15.60 -7.20 1.13
CA ASN A 5 14.39 -7.97 1.44
C ASN A 5 13.29 -7.84 0.38
N ARG A 6 13.36 -6.81 -0.50
CA ARG A 6 12.42 -6.54 -1.60
C ARG A 6 13.09 -6.82 -2.94
N LYS A 7 13.06 -8.08 -3.35
CA LYS A 7 13.76 -8.58 -4.55
C LYS A 7 13.12 -8.21 -5.87
N ALA A 8 11.89 -7.71 -5.86
CA ALA A 8 11.15 -7.30 -7.05
C ALA A 8 10.70 -5.83 -6.94
N ALA A 9 10.66 -5.15 -8.07
CA ALA A 9 10.12 -3.81 -8.24
C ALA A 9 9.30 -3.77 -9.53
N LEU A 10 8.33 -2.88 -9.59
CA LEU A 10 7.50 -2.68 -10.78
C LEU A 10 8.08 -1.54 -11.61
N LYS A 11 8.64 -1.86 -12.78
CA LYS A 11 9.08 -0.84 -13.72
C LYS A 11 7.96 -0.52 -14.70
N VAL A 12 7.57 0.75 -14.77
CA VAL A 12 6.48 1.26 -15.60
C VAL A 12 6.99 2.37 -16.50
N THR A 13 6.74 2.25 -17.80
CA THR A 13 6.92 3.37 -18.74
C THR A 13 5.53 3.93 -19.04
N PHE A 14 5.28 5.14 -18.58
CA PHE A 14 4.05 5.86 -18.87
C PHE A 14 4.10 6.43 -20.29
N ALA A 15 3.05 6.17 -21.07
CA ALA A 15 2.73 6.90 -22.28
C ALA A 15 1.80 8.09 -21.95
N PRO A 16 1.63 9.06 -22.84
CA PRO A 16 0.65 10.14 -22.63
C PRO A 16 -0.76 9.58 -22.33
N GLY A 17 -1.32 9.97 -21.19
CA GLY A 17 -2.62 9.45 -20.73
C GLY A 17 -2.56 8.01 -20.17
N GLY A 18 -1.39 7.39 -20.14
CA GLY A 18 -1.19 6.07 -19.54
C GLY A 18 -1.45 6.07 -18.04
N LYS A 19 -2.07 5.00 -17.56
CA LYS A 19 -2.48 4.84 -16.15
C LYS A 19 -2.16 3.43 -15.69
N ILE A 20 -1.66 3.29 -14.47
CA ILE A 20 -1.65 2.03 -13.74
C ILE A 20 -2.61 2.15 -12.55
N TYR A 21 -3.21 1.05 -12.15
CA TYR A 21 -4.12 1.04 -11.00
C TYR A 21 -4.07 -0.29 -10.25
N ASN A 22 -4.44 -0.21 -8.98
CA ASN A 22 -4.62 -1.37 -8.12
C ASN A 22 -6.08 -1.38 -7.62
N ILE A 23 -6.79 -2.45 -7.98
CA ILE A 23 -8.20 -2.64 -7.63
C ILE A 23 -8.40 -3.27 -6.25
N GLY A 24 -7.31 -3.54 -5.50
CA GLY A 24 -7.42 -4.31 -4.27
C GLY A 24 -7.87 -5.76 -4.53
N TYR A 25 -8.24 -6.46 -3.46
CA TYR A 25 -8.78 -7.83 -3.57
C TYR A 25 -10.29 -7.83 -3.79
N PHE A 26 -11.04 -7.01 -3.04
CA PHE A 26 -12.48 -6.78 -3.18
C PHE A 26 -12.82 -5.30 -3.41
N GLY A 27 -11.90 -4.53 -3.95
CA GLY A 27 -11.94 -3.09 -4.05
C GLY A 27 -11.08 -2.40 -2.99
N VAL A 28 -10.75 -1.14 -3.25
CA VAL A 28 -10.17 -0.21 -2.29
C VAL A 28 -11.33 0.64 -1.76
N PRO A 29 -11.78 0.44 -0.50
CA PRO A 29 -12.94 1.17 0.01
C PRO A 29 -12.58 2.64 0.19
N VAL A 30 -13.28 3.50 -0.56
CA VAL A 30 -13.24 4.95 -0.43
C VAL A 30 -14.53 5.41 0.22
N LYS A 31 -14.44 6.32 1.18
CA LYS A 31 -15.59 6.92 1.83
C LYS A 31 -15.46 8.44 1.81
N GLU A 32 -16.55 9.11 1.49
CA GLU A 32 -16.62 10.56 1.47
C GLU A 32 -16.20 11.16 2.82
N GLY A 33 -15.30 12.15 2.75
CA GLY A 33 -14.75 12.84 3.91
C GLY A 33 -13.63 12.09 4.66
N ASP A 34 -13.41 10.80 4.39
CA ASP A 34 -12.30 10.06 5.00
C ASP A 34 -10.97 10.46 4.35
N GLN A 35 -9.92 10.48 5.16
CA GLN A 35 -8.56 10.79 4.71
C GLN A 35 -7.75 9.50 4.59
N TYR A 36 -6.88 9.47 3.58
CA TYR A 36 -6.00 8.35 3.24
C TYR A 36 -4.57 8.85 3.11
N ARG A 37 -3.62 8.07 3.61
CA ARG A 37 -2.18 8.32 3.45
C ARG A 37 -1.64 7.38 2.42
N LEU A 38 -1.14 7.94 1.34
CA LEU A 38 -0.38 7.24 0.32
C LEU A 38 1.10 7.54 0.51
N TYR A 39 1.92 6.52 0.45
CA TYR A 39 3.35 6.71 0.19
C TYR A 39 3.86 5.60 -0.71
N PHE A 40 4.89 5.92 -1.47
CA PHE A 40 5.60 4.95 -2.28
C PHE A 40 7.08 5.31 -2.38
N PHE A 41 7.87 4.30 -2.72
CA PHE A 41 9.29 4.47 -3.04
C PHE A 41 9.46 4.31 -4.54
N ALA A 42 10.12 5.26 -5.17
CA ALA A 42 10.35 5.25 -6.61
C ALA A 42 11.70 5.83 -6.98
N GLU A 43 12.26 5.32 -8.07
CA GLU A 43 13.30 5.95 -8.88
C GLU A 43 12.68 6.36 -10.22
N SER A 44 13.16 7.44 -10.83
CA SER A 44 12.65 7.97 -12.09
C SER A 44 13.78 8.31 -13.04
N ASP A 45 13.57 8.09 -14.34
CA ASP A 45 14.52 8.46 -15.40
C ASP A 45 14.47 9.95 -15.76
N THR A 46 13.43 10.67 -15.30
CA THR A 46 13.23 12.10 -15.56
C THR A 46 12.41 12.75 -14.45
N ASP A 47 12.51 14.08 -14.34
CA ASP A 47 11.60 14.86 -13.50
C ASP A 47 10.19 14.82 -14.09
N ALA A 48 9.21 14.50 -13.27
CA ALA A 48 7.83 14.35 -13.69
C ALA A 48 6.84 14.62 -12.52
N VAL A 49 5.57 14.81 -12.85
CA VAL A 49 4.50 14.88 -11.87
C VAL A 49 3.66 13.60 -11.96
N ILE A 50 3.59 12.89 -10.85
CA ILE A 50 2.72 11.74 -10.69
C ILE A 50 1.44 12.21 -10.02
N THR A 51 0.30 12.01 -10.68
CA THR A 51 -1.01 12.16 -10.06
C THR A 51 -1.46 10.80 -9.52
N ALA A 52 -1.67 10.74 -8.21
CA ALA A 52 -2.28 9.60 -7.56
C ALA A 52 -3.76 9.91 -7.29
N ALA A 53 -4.67 9.03 -7.66
CA ALA A 53 -6.09 9.25 -7.52
C ALA A 53 -6.81 8.05 -6.88
N LEU A 54 -7.71 8.35 -5.95
CA LEU A 54 -8.77 7.42 -5.53
C LEU A 54 -9.86 7.48 -6.61
N GLU A 55 -10.23 6.35 -7.15
CA GLU A 55 -11.26 6.28 -8.19
C GLU A 55 -12.37 5.29 -7.78
N SER A 56 -13.57 5.53 -8.31
CA SER A 56 -14.66 4.53 -8.23
C SER A 56 -14.30 3.26 -9.01
N GLU A 57 -15.11 2.19 -8.88
CA GLU A 57 -15.01 0.99 -9.72
C GLU A 57 -15.03 1.34 -11.21
N GLU A 58 -15.84 2.32 -11.61
CA GLU A 58 -16.00 2.78 -13.01
C GLU A 58 -14.92 3.79 -13.44
N GLY A 59 -14.08 4.27 -12.54
CA GLY A 59 -12.97 5.18 -12.83
C GLY A 59 -13.27 6.66 -12.65
N THR A 60 -14.37 7.02 -11.98
CA THR A 60 -14.63 8.39 -11.58
C THR A 60 -13.65 8.82 -10.50
N ASP A 61 -13.04 9.99 -10.63
CA ASP A 61 -12.15 10.57 -9.64
C ASP A 61 -12.91 10.88 -8.35
N LEU A 62 -12.49 10.28 -7.26
CA LEU A 62 -13.00 10.48 -5.90
C LEU A 62 -12.01 11.25 -5.02
N GLY A 63 -10.92 11.75 -5.56
CA GLY A 63 -9.92 12.55 -4.87
C GLY A 63 -8.52 12.20 -5.31
N ASN A 64 -7.70 13.21 -5.52
CA ASN A 64 -6.35 13.03 -6.04
C ASN A 64 -5.32 13.91 -5.31
N CYS A 65 -4.06 13.60 -5.54
CA CYS A 65 -2.92 14.42 -5.16
C CYS A 65 -1.83 14.33 -6.23
N GLU A 66 -1.01 15.37 -6.31
CA GLU A 66 0.14 15.43 -7.21
C GLU A 66 1.45 15.34 -6.44
N LEU A 67 2.38 14.60 -6.99
CA LEU A 67 3.69 14.33 -6.40
C LEU A 67 4.76 14.61 -7.44
N SER A 68 5.63 15.59 -7.17
CA SER A 68 6.80 15.84 -8.01
C SER A 68 7.84 14.78 -7.74
N VAL A 69 8.09 13.92 -8.72
CA VAL A 69 9.18 12.95 -8.69
C VAL A 69 10.39 13.51 -9.42
N HIS A 70 11.57 13.31 -8.85
CA HIS A 70 12.81 13.81 -9.42
C HIS A 70 13.57 12.69 -10.10
N LYS A 71 14.30 13.06 -11.16
CA LYS A 71 15.24 12.15 -11.79
C LYS A 71 16.28 11.72 -10.77
N ASP A 72 16.23 10.44 -10.41
CA ASP A 72 17.17 9.81 -9.50
C ASP A 72 17.32 8.33 -9.83
N SER A 73 18.50 7.79 -9.64
CA SER A 73 18.81 6.37 -9.75
C SER A 73 18.58 5.62 -8.44
N ASP A 74 18.37 6.36 -7.34
CA ASP A 74 18.08 5.80 -6.01
C ASP A 74 16.62 5.98 -5.67
N TYR A 75 16.06 5.04 -4.88
CA TYR A 75 14.69 5.12 -4.43
C TYR A 75 14.48 6.27 -3.46
N GLN A 76 13.66 7.22 -3.86
CA GLN A 76 13.16 8.29 -3.00
C GLN A 76 11.77 7.93 -2.48
N ARG A 77 11.43 8.40 -1.28
CA ARG A 77 10.10 8.25 -0.71
C ARG A 77 9.25 9.47 -1.03
N TYR A 78 8.06 9.20 -1.54
CA TYR A 78 7.04 10.20 -1.85
C TYR A 78 5.80 9.94 -1.01
N ASP A 79 5.29 10.97 -0.34
CA ASP A 79 4.12 10.89 0.55
C ASP A 79 3.07 11.89 0.11
N CYS A 80 1.80 11.50 0.14
CA CYS A 80 0.69 12.43 0.03
C CYS A 80 -0.53 11.98 0.85
N GLU A 81 -1.42 12.93 1.11
CA GLU A 81 -2.71 12.69 1.72
C GLU A 81 -3.81 12.89 0.68
N LEU A 82 -4.77 11.99 0.66
CA LEU A 82 -5.93 11.99 -0.22
C LEU A 82 -7.19 12.10 0.63
N THR A 83 -8.16 12.87 0.17
CA THR A 83 -9.48 12.95 0.83
C THR A 83 -10.52 12.37 -0.11
N GLY A 84 -11.35 11.45 0.40
CA GLY A 84 -12.45 10.89 -0.36
C GLY A 84 -13.52 11.96 -0.67
N GLY A 85 -13.72 12.28 -1.92
CA GLY A 85 -14.77 13.18 -2.41
C GLY A 85 -16.07 12.47 -2.76
N GLY A 86 -16.15 11.17 -2.51
CA GLY A 86 -17.34 10.34 -2.69
C GLY A 86 -17.17 8.99 -2.04
N THR A 87 -18.21 8.16 -2.04
CA THR A 87 -18.18 6.83 -1.42
C THR A 87 -18.31 5.74 -2.47
N ASP A 88 -17.30 4.85 -2.52
CA ASP A 88 -17.32 3.61 -3.29
C ASP A 88 -16.47 2.55 -2.56
N PHE A 89 -17.07 1.44 -2.18
CA PHE A 89 -16.38 0.35 -1.48
C PHE A 89 -15.59 -0.58 -2.41
N LYS A 90 -15.80 -0.44 -3.74
CA LYS A 90 -15.08 -1.18 -4.78
C LYS A 90 -14.12 -0.30 -5.58
N GLY A 91 -13.79 0.86 -5.03
CA GLY A 91 -12.87 1.80 -5.66
C GLY A 91 -11.48 1.22 -5.88
N ARG A 92 -10.62 2.04 -6.44
CA ARG A 92 -9.22 1.71 -6.77
C ARG A 92 -8.30 2.89 -6.54
N ILE A 93 -7.01 2.62 -6.42
CA ILE A 93 -5.96 3.65 -6.48
C ILE A 93 -5.32 3.61 -7.86
N SER A 94 -5.13 4.76 -8.48
CA SER A 94 -4.44 4.89 -9.76
C SER A 94 -3.26 5.84 -9.68
N LEU A 95 -2.28 5.63 -10.55
CA LEU A 95 -1.16 6.53 -10.79
C LEU A 95 -1.09 6.85 -12.28
N THR A 96 -0.96 8.14 -12.59
CA THR A 96 -0.71 8.66 -13.95
C THR A 96 0.52 9.55 -13.93
N CYS A 97 1.12 9.79 -15.10
CA CYS A 97 2.26 10.69 -15.22
C CYS A 97 1.92 11.82 -16.21
N ASP A 98 2.37 13.04 -15.92
CA ASP A 98 2.14 14.22 -16.76
C ASP A 98 2.86 14.14 -18.12
N ARG A 99 3.83 13.24 -18.25
CA ARG A 99 4.66 13.07 -19.44
C ARG A 99 5.08 11.61 -19.64
N VAL A 100 5.74 11.36 -20.78
CA VAL A 100 6.45 10.08 -20.98
C VAL A 100 7.60 10.02 -19.97
N CYS A 101 7.55 9.02 -19.10
CA CYS A 101 8.58 8.77 -18.08
C CYS A 101 8.64 7.29 -17.73
N THR A 102 9.79 6.84 -17.25
CA THR A 102 9.95 5.49 -16.72
C THR A 102 10.21 5.56 -15.23
N ILE A 103 9.32 4.98 -14.46
CA ILE A 103 9.39 4.95 -12.99
C ILE A 103 9.50 3.51 -12.52
N THR A 104 10.43 3.26 -11.61
CA THR A 104 10.54 1.97 -10.94
C THR A 104 9.99 2.09 -9.52
N LEU A 105 8.86 1.43 -9.26
CA LEU A 105 8.15 1.44 -7.97
C LEU A 105 8.62 0.29 -7.11
N GLY A 106 9.17 0.58 -5.94
CA GLY A 106 9.70 -0.43 -5.01
C GLY A 106 8.71 -0.90 -3.96
N PHE A 107 7.89 -0.04 -3.46
CA PHE A 107 6.86 -0.30 -2.46
C PHE A 107 5.81 0.80 -2.50
N ILE A 108 4.53 0.42 -2.42
CA ILE A 108 3.39 1.34 -2.39
C ILE A 108 2.51 0.98 -1.22
N SER A 109 2.07 1.96 -0.45
CA SER A 109 1.15 1.79 0.67
C SER A 109 0.06 2.86 0.63
N LEU A 110 -1.18 2.43 0.65
CA LEU A 110 -2.35 3.27 0.85
C LEU A 110 -3.10 2.79 2.10
N MET A 111 -3.24 3.66 3.08
CA MET A 111 -3.88 3.34 4.36
C MET A 111 -4.83 4.46 4.79
N PRO A 112 -5.94 4.17 5.48
CA PRO A 112 -6.72 5.20 6.14
C PRO A 112 -5.85 6.03 7.08
N ALA A 113 -6.01 7.35 7.09
CA ALA A 113 -5.28 8.23 8.01
C ALA A 113 -5.74 8.01 9.46
N LYS A 114 -7.06 7.78 9.63
CA LYS A 114 -7.63 7.47 10.94
C LYS A 114 -7.54 5.98 11.22
N THR A 115 -6.78 5.64 12.25
CA THR A 115 -6.59 4.25 12.70
C THR A 115 -6.75 4.15 14.21
N PHE A 116 -7.06 2.96 14.72
CA PHE A 116 -7.23 2.74 16.15
C PHE A 116 -5.97 3.19 16.92
N LYS A 117 -6.11 4.25 17.74
CA LYS A 117 -5.02 4.85 18.52
C LYS A 117 -3.74 5.17 17.72
N GLY A 118 -3.85 5.39 16.41
CA GLY A 118 -2.70 5.65 15.55
C GLY A 118 -1.81 4.45 15.24
N HIS A 119 -2.25 3.21 15.54
CA HIS A 119 -1.44 2.00 15.36
C HIS A 119 -1.52 1.35 13.97
N GLY A 120 -2.24 1.95 13.03
CA GLY A 120 -2.44 1.36 11.70
C GLY A 120 -3.52 0.26 11.64
N LEU A 121 -4.20 -0.03 12.74
CA LEU A 121 -5.31 -0.97 12.77
C LEU A 121 -6.62 -0.28 12.37
N ARG A 122 -7.46 -0.96 11.62
CA ARG A 122 -8.82 -0.51 11.32
C ARG A 122 -9.58 -0.25 12.62
N GLU A 123 -10.11 0.96 12.77
CA GLU A 123 -10.74 1.40 14.02
C GLU A 123 -11.98 0.55 14.37
N ASP A 124 -12.84 0.28 13.39
CA ASP A 124 -14.06 -0.51 13.56
C ASP A 124 -13.78 -1.93 14.04
N LEU A 125 -12.81 -2.62 13.41
CA LEU A 125 -12.42 -3.98 13.80
C LEU A 125 -11.73 -4.02 15.16
N ALA A 126 -10.84 -3.08 15.42
CA ALA A 126 -10.15 -2.99 16.71
C ALA A 126 -11.12 -2.68 17.86
N MET A 127 -12.12 -1.82 17.61
CA MET A 127 -13.18 -1.54 18.57
C MET A 127 -14.09 -2.75 18.78
N ALA A 128 -14.46 -3.48 17.73
CA ALA A 128 -15.24 -4.71 17.85
C ALA A 128 -14.51 -5.73 18.73
N LEU A 129 -13.23 -5.98 18.46
CA LEU A 129 -12.41 -6.86 19.32
C LEU A 129 -12.31 -6.37 20.77
N LYS A 130 -12.08 -5.08 20.98
CA LYS A 130 -12.04 -4.49 22.33
C LYS A 130 -13.37 -4.71 23.07
N ASN A 131 -14.49 -4.56 22.40
CA ASN A 131 -15.82 -4.70 22.99
C ASN A 131 -16.18 -6.16 23.35
N THR A 132 -15.47 -7.16 22.81
CA THR A 132 -15.62 -8.56 23.27
C THR A 132 -15.11 -8.76 24.69
N ASN A 133 -14.36 -7.80 25.23
CA ASN A 133 -13.72 -7.86 26.54
C ASN A 133 -12.86 -9.12 26.74
N ALA A 134 -12.25 -9.62 25.66
CA ALA A 134 -11.36 -10.77 25.70
C ALA A 134 -10.19 -10.53 26.67
N LYS A 135 -9.89 -11.52 27.50
CA LYS A 135 -8.84 -11.41 28.52
C LYS A 135 -7.46 -11.82 28.01
N PHE A 136 -7.41 -12.53 26.89
CA PHE A 136 -6.17 -12.91 26.22
C PHE A 136 -6.40 -13.07 24.72
N ILE A 137 -5.33 -12.99 23.96
CA ILE A 137 -5.28 -13.29 22.53
C ILE A 137 -4.16 -14.31 22.32
N ARG A 138 -4.49 -15.42 21.63
CA ARG A 138 -3.47 -16.34 21.10
C ARG A 138 -3.09 -15.91 19.69
N PHE A 139 -1.86 -15.48 19.53
CA PHE A 139 -1.33 -15.01 18.26
C PHE A 139 0.15 -15.42 18.09
N PRO A 140 0.58 -15.72 16.86
CA PRO A 140 -0.15 -15.86 15.62
C PRO A 140 -0.86 -17.22 15.44
N GLY A 141 -0.49 -18.25 16.11
CA GLY A 141 -1.12 -19.56 16.24
C GLY A 141 -1.28 -20.40 14.97
N GLY A 142 -1.29 -21.73 15.17
CA GLY A 142 -1.57 -22.73 14.13
C GLY A 142 -0.42 -23.05 13.18
N CYS A 143 -0.69 -23.96 12.22
CA CYS A 143 0.30 -24.49 11.29
C CYS A 143 0.97 -23.45 10.36
N VAL A 144 0.31 -22.33 10.12
CA VAL A 144 0.90 -21.19 9.37
C VAL A 144 2.14 -20.64 10.09
N VAL A 145 2.19 -20.71 11.42
CA VAL A 145 3.34 -20.23 12.21
C VAL A 145 4.51 -21.18 12.08
N GLU A 146 4.25 -22.48 12.11
CA GLU A 146 5.27 -23.51 12.03
C GLU A 146 5.92 -23.55 10.65
N GLY A 147 5.13 -23.31 9.59
CA GLY A 147 5.56 -23.45 8.22
C GLY A 147 5.79 -24.91 7.82
N ILE A 148 6.26 -25.15 6.60
CA ILE A 148 6.72 -26.47 6.13
C ILE A 148 8.19 -26.68 6.47
N ASN A 149 8.94 -25.60 6.54
CA ASN A 149 10.38 -25.60 6.82
C ASN A 149 10.79 -24.30 7.52
N GLU A 150 12.05 -24.20 7.90
CA GLU A 150 12.57 -23.05 8.62
C GLU A 150 12.47 -21.73 7.84
N GLN A 151 12.53 -21.78 6.51
CA GLN A 151 12.52 -20.60 5.66
C GLN A 151 11.14 -19.95 5.61
N ASN A 152 10.06 -20.73 5.67
CA ASN A 152 8.67 -20.23 5.61
C ASN A 152 7.95 -20.23 6.97
N ALA A 153 8.62 -20.62 8.04
CA ALA A 153 8.11 -20.43 9.39
C ALA A 153 7.99 -18.94 9.74
N LEU A 154 6.87 -18.57 10.36
CA LEU A 154 6.65 -17.19 10.80
C LEU A 154 7.58 -16.87 11.98
N ARG A 155 8.42 -15.87 11.82
CA ARG A 155 9.35 -15.42 12.87
C ARG A 155 9.07 -13.97 13.23
N PHE A 156 8.88 -13.66 14.50
CA PHE A 156 8.63 -12.30 14.97
C PHE A 156 9.73 -11.32 14.54
N SER A 157 10.98 -11.72 14.52
CA SER A 157 12.10 -10.90 14.06
C SER A 157 11.95 -10.38 12.63
N ARG A 158 11.12 -11.06 11.79
CA ARG A 158 10.82 -10.65 10.42
C ARG A 158 9.60 -9.74 10.33
N THR A 159 8.89 -9.50 11.43
CA THR A 159 7.64 -8.71 11.46
C THR A 159 7.78 -7.36 12.14
N ILE A 160 8.95 -7.06 12.70
CA ILE A 160 9.28 -5.78 13.35
C ILE A 160 10.01 -4.85 12.39
N GLY A 161 10.07 -3.56 12.75
CA GLY A 161 10.69 -2.52 11.91
C GLY A 161 9.75 -1.97 10.83
N PRO A 162 10.23 -1.07 9.96
CA PRO A 162 9.46 -0.49 8.89
C PRO A 162 8.91 -1.55 7.93
N VAL A 163 7.64 -1.42 7.55
CA VAL A 163 6.97 -2.45 6.74
C VAL A 163 7.63 -2.66 5.37
N TRP A 164 8.21 -1.63 4.78
CA TRP A 164 8.93 -1.70 3.50
C TRP A 164 10.29 -2.40 3.59
N GLU A 165 10.84 -2.57 4.79
CA GLU A 165 12.10 -3.27 5.03
C GLU A 165 11.90 -4.74 5.42
N ARG A 166 10.66 -5.13 5.75
CA ARG A 166 10.37 -6.50 6.16
C ARG A 166 10.51 -7.46 4.99
N PRO A 167 11.12 -8.64 5.20
CA PRO A 167 11.16 -9.66 4.16
C PRO A 167 9.74 -10.13 3.84
N GLY A 168 9.49 -10.43 2.57
CA GLY A 168 8.30 -11.15 2.17
C GLY A 168 8.27 -12.54 2.79
N ALA A 169 7.09 -13.04 3.13
CA ALA A 169 6.91 -14.42 3.58
C ALA A 169 6.16 -15.21 2.49
N GLN A 170 6.71 -16.34 2.09
CA GLN A 170 5.98 -17.31 1.30
C GLN A 170 5.22 -18.21 2.27
N LEU A 171 3.91 -18.02 2.29
CA LEU A 171 3.05 -18.84 3.14
C LEU A 171 2.99 -20.28 2.63
N MET A 172 2.76 -21.21 3.55
CA MET A 172 2.59 -22.64 3.28
C MET A 172 1.44 -22.92 2.31
N TRP A 173 0.40 -22.10 2.30
CA TRP A 173 -0.84 -22.30 1.55
C TRP A 173 -0.89 -21.63 0.18
N HIS A 174 0.17 -21.02 -0.29
CA HIS A 174 0.24 -20.40 -1.63
C HIS A 174 -0.94 -19.47 -2.01
N TYR A 175 -1.41 -18.66 -1.05
CA TYR A 175 -2.42 -17.62 -1.33
C TYR A 175 -1.75 -16.32 -1.77
#